data_2d3f5d05c8e2437e639a302c20ec0811
#
_entry.id   2d3f5d05c8e2437e639a302c20ec0811
#
_cell.length_a   1.000
_cell.length_b   1.000
_cell.length_c   1.000
_cell.angle_alpha   90.00
_cell.angle_beta   90.00
_cell.angle_gamma   90.00
#
_symmetry.space_group_name_H-M   'P 1'
#
loop_
_entity.id
_entity.type
_entity.pdbx_description
1 polymer ?
#
loop_
_entity_poly.entity_id
_entity_poly.type
_entity_poly.pdbx_seq_one_letter_code
_entity_poly.pdbx_strand_id
1 'polypeptide(L)'
;MIVSICILILLVCIYIYFFPFIPKRKKHYTYALLLGCPAHDDGTMSSSQIKRCNLAIDMYKKRLYGTLIISGSNVKNEYVEAEVMNTYIRKRVEIPTILETHARNTFENFKLSKKYIQEQDVLILASQTHAKRACAIAKQFFSDYGCAWFKDLKPKHIIREIVSRILYIKIEILKKLGRY
;
A
#
# COMPACT_ATOMS: atom_id res chain seq x y z
N MET A 1 -5.42 -4.36 38.80
CA MET A 1 -6.06 -3.27 38.01
C MET A 1 -5.05 -2.28 37.44
N ILE A 2 -4.22 -1.62 38.29
CA ILE A 2 -3.21 -0.63 37.81
C ILE A 2 -2.23 -1.24 36.81
N VAL A 3 -1.64 -2.41 37.10
CA VAL A 3 -0.70 -3.11 36.21
C VAL A 3 -1.32 -3.41 34.83
N SER A 4 -2.57 -3.85 34.78
CA SER A 4 -3.29 -4.13 33.53
C SER A 4 -3.51 -2.86 32.70
N ILE A 5 -3.77 -1.72 33.35
CA ILE A 5 -3.91 -0.42 32.70
C ILE A 5 -2.57 0.03 32.13
N CYS A 6 -1.47 -0.09 32.88
CA CYS A 6 -0.14 0.26 32.43
C CYS A 6 0.29 -0.58 31.20
N ILE A 7 0.00 -1.88 31.20
CA ILE A 7 0.27 -2.76 30.04
C ILE A 7 -0.53 -2.31 28.82
N LEU A 8 -1.81 -1.99 28.99
CA LEU A 8 -2.66 -1.53 27.90
C LEU A 8 -2.13 -0.22 27.30
N ILE A 9 -1.78 0.75 28.13
CA ILE A 9 -1.19 2.02 27.69
C ILE A 9 0.11 1.76 26.92
N LEU A 10 0.98 0.90 27.43
CA LEU A 10 2.23 0.54 26.74
C LEU A 10 1.97 -0.07 25.35
N LEU A 11 1.01 -0.99 25.24
CA LEU A 11 0.64 -1.60 23.95
C LEU A 11 0.08 -0.56 22.97
N VAL A 12 -0.74 0.38 23.46
CA VAL A 12 -1.25 1.48 22.62
C VAL A 12 -0.12 2.40 22.18
N CYS A 13 0.83 2.75 23.05
CA CYS A 13 1.99 3.56 22.68
C CYS A 13 2.87 2.86 21.63
N ILE A 14 3.14 1.57 21.79
CA ILE A 14 3.86 0.75 20.82
C ILE A 14 3.11 0.76 19.47
N TYR A 15 1.79 0.55 19.50
CA TYR A 15 0.99 0.55 18.29
C TYR A 15 1.05 1.90 17.56
N ILE A 16 0.87 3.03 18.26
CA ILE A 16 0.94 4.38 17.69
C ILE A 16 2.34 4.67 17.13
N TYR A 17 3.40 4.22 17.81
CA TYR A 17 4.77 4.38 17.37
C TYR A 17 5.04 3.71 16.02
N PHE A 18 4.61 2.46 15.83
CA PHE A 18 4.80 1.72 14.58
C PHE A 18 3.78 2.09 13.49
N PHE A 19 2.59 2.53 13.87
CA PHE A 19 1.50 2.87 12.94
C PHE A 19 0.97 4.27 13.22
N PRO A 20 1.70 5.31 12.80
CA PRO A 20 1.29 6.69 13.01
C PRO A 20 -0.04 7.00 12.29
N PHE A 21 -0.63 8.14 12.62
CA PHE A 21 -1.84 8.60 11.95
C PHE A 21 -1.58 8.78 10.45
N ILE A 22 -2.59 8.40 9.64
CA ILE A 22 -2.55 8.61 8.20
C ILE A 22 -2.60 10.13 7.95
N PRO A 23 -1.67 10.68 7.14
CA PRO A 23 -1.65 12.12 6.85
C PRO A 23 -2.97 12.58 6.22
N LYS A 24 -3.33 13.85 6.48
CA LYS A 24 -4.46 14.48 5.80
C LYS A 24 -4.16 14.56 4.30
N ARG A 25 -5.10 14.11 3.49
CA ARG A 25 -4.96 14.09 2.04
C ARG A 25 -4.97 15.51 1.45
N LYS A 26 -4.04 15.79 0.53
CA LYS A 26 -4.01 17.02 -0.27
C LYS A 26 -5.08 17.01 -1.35
N LYS A 27 -5.22 18.16 -2.03
CA LYS A 27 -6.12 18.31 -3.18
C LYS A 27 -5.57 17.66 -4.44
N HIS A 28 -4.25 17.57 -4.59
CA HIS A 28 -3.57 16.98 -5.74
C HIS A 28 -2.20 16.41 -5.34
N TYR A 29 -1.73 15.38 -6.07
CA TYR A 29 -0.42 14.76 -5.97
C TYR A 29 0.18 14.59 -7.36
N THR A 30 1.50 14.67 -7.48
CA THR A 30 2.21 14.40 -8.74
C THR A 30 2.03 12.96 -9.15
N TYR A 31 2.20 12.04 -8.20
CA TYR A 31 2.07 10.60 -8.43
C TYR A 31 1.00 9.95 -7.57
N ALA A 32 0.46 8.84 -8.06
CA ALA A 32 -0.21 7.85 -7.22
C ALA A 32 0.53 6.52 -7.30
N LEU A 33 0.67 5.82 -6.18
CA LEU A 33 1.25 4.48 -6.12
C LEU A 33 0.15 3.47 -5.78
N LEU A 34 -0.17 2.62 -6.77
CA LEU A 34 -1.10 1.51 -6.64
C LEU A 34 -0.32 0.24 -6.30
N LEU A 35 -0.56 -0.27 -5.09
CA LEU A 35 0.10 -1.48 -4.62
C LEU A 35 -0.54 -2.72 -5.27
N GLY A 36 0.27 -3.62 -5.78
CA GLY A 36 -0.15 -4.88 -6.38
C GLY A 36 -0.87 -5.81 -5.39
N CYS A 37 -1.60 -6.74 -5.93
CA CYS A 37 -2.13 -7.91 -5.24
C CYS A 37 -2.41 -9.03 -6.25
N PRO A 38 -2.34 -10.30 -5.83
CA PRO A 38 -2.39 -11.43 -6.75
C PRO A 38 -3.68 -11.52 -7.57
N ALA A 39 -3.52 -11.89 -8.84
CA ALA A 39 -4.59 -12.42 -9.68
C ALA A 39 -5.01 -13.83 -9.21
N HIS A 40 -6.05 -14.39 -9.80
CA HIS A 40 -6.35 -15.82 -9.70
C HIS A 40 -5.33 -16.63 -10.49
N ASP A 41 -5.27 -17.93 -10.23
CA ASP A 41 -4.27 -18.81 -10.85
C ASP A 41 -4.52 -19.03 -12.36
N ASP A 42 -5.71 -18.70 -12.85
CA ASP A 42 -6.08 -18.65 -14.27
C ASP A 42 -5.82 -17.29 -14.95
N GLY A 43 -5.16 -16.36 -14.24
CA GLY A 43 -4.89 -15.01 -14.71
C GLY A 43 -6.07 -14.03 -14.64
N THR A 44 -7.25 -14.47 -14.23
CA THR A 44 -8.38 -13.57 -14.04
C THR A 44 -8.18 -12.66 -12.84
N MET A 45 -8.73 -11.46 -12.90
CA MET A 45 -8.55 -10.48 -11.83
C MET A 45 -9.27 -10.87 -10.55
N SER A 46 -8.55 -10.87 -9.45
CA SER A 46 -9.18 -11.01 -8.14
C SER A 46 -10.07 -9.81 -7.79
N SER A 47 -11.08 -10.03 -6.95
CA SER A 47 -11.95 -8.95 -6.48
C SER A 47 -11.18 -7.80 -5.80
N SER A 48 -10.02 -8.10 -5.22
CA SER A 48 -9.12 -7.12 -4.60
C SER A 48 -8.41 -6.28 -5.65
N GLN A 49 -7.95 -6.87 -6.75
CA GLN A 49 -7.35 -6.13 -7.87
C GLN A 49 -8.36 -5.19 -8.51
N ILE A 50 -9.58 -5.67 -8.81
CA ILE A 50 -10.65 -4.86 -9.39
C ILE A 50 -10.94 -3.63 -8.51
N LYS A 51 -11.09 -3.82 -7.19
CA LYS A 51 -11.35 -2.71 -6.27
C LYS A 51 -10.20 -1.71 -6.20
N ARG A 52 -8.95 -2.18 -6.26
CA ARG A 52 -7.76 -1.31 -6.29
C ARG A 52 -7.71 -0.50 -7.58
N CYS A 53 -7.92 -1.13 -8.71
CA CYS A 53 -7.96 -0.46 -10.01
C CYS A 53 -9.10 0.58 -10.08
N ASN A 54 -10.29 0.24 -9.60
CA ASN A 54 -11.40 1.18 -9.55
C ASN A 54 -11.09 2.38 -8.65
N LEU A 55 -10.45 2.16 -7.49
CA LEU A 55 -9.99 3.26 -6.64
C LEU A 55 -9.02 4.18 -7.40
N ALA A 56 -8.06 3.62 -8.15
CA ALA A 56 -7.13 4.42 -8.94
C ALA A 56 -7.87 5.25 -9.98
N ILE A 57 -8.77 4.63 -10.74
CA ILE A 57 -9.60 5.31 -11.75
C ILE A 57 -10.42 6.45 -11.13
N ASP A 58 -11.08 6.19 -9.99
CA ASP A 58 -11.92 7.19 -9.30
C ASP A 58 -11.08 8.38 -8.80
N MET A 59 -9.90 8.12 -8.26
CA MET A 59 -9.00 9.19 -7.79
C MET A 59 -8.45 10.01 -8.96
N TYR A 60 -8.15 9.39 -10.10
CA TYR A 60 -7.72 10.09 -11.31
C TYR A 60 -8.82 10.98 -11.88
N LYS A 61 -10.04 10.44 -12.03
CA LYS A 61 -11.22 11.22 -12.49
C LYS A 61 -11.50 12.43 -11.59
N LYS A 62 -11.21 12.32 -10.29
CA LYS A 62 -11.29 13.43 -9.34
C LYS A 62 -10.06 14.37 -9.39
N ARG A 63 -9.14 14.17 -10.32
CA ARG A 63 -7.91 14.97 -10.50
C ARG A 63 -7.02 15.01 -9.25
N LEU A 64 -7.01 13.92 -8.48
CA LEU A 64 -6.20 13.83 -7.26
C LEU A 64 -4.74 13.48 -7.52
N TYR A 65 -4.40 13.02 -8.72
CA TYR A 65 -3.01 12.78 -9.12
C TYR A 65 -2.81 12.89 -10.64
N GLY A 66 -1.55 13.06 -11.07
CA GLY A 66 -1.17 13.17 -12.47
C GLY A 66 -0.77 11.84 -13.09
N THR A 67 0.21 11.14 -12.52
CA THR A 67 0.77 9.89 -13.04
C THR A 67 0.54 8.74 -12.08
N LEU A 68 0.15 7.57 -12.60
CA LEU A 68 -0.05 6.35 -11.84
C LEU A 68 1.19 5.45 -11.90
N ILE A 69 1.70 5.02 -10.77
CA ILE A 69 2.67 3.94 -10.68
C ILE A 69 1.94 2.70 -10.19
N ILE A 70 2.04 1.59 -10.92
CA ILE A 70 1.49 0.29 -10.50
C ILE A 70 2.67 -0.60 -10.17
N SER A 71 2.76 -1.08 -8.93
CA SER A 71 3.89 -1.85 -8.46
C SER A 71 3.47 -3.22 -7.95
N GLY A 72 4.08 -4.27 -8.49
CA GLY A 72 3.89 -5.66 -8.08
C GLY A 72 4.32 -6.66 -9.15
N SER A 73 5.06 -7.70 -8.72
CA SER A 73 5.56 -8.79 -9.58
C SER A 73 4.62 -10.00 -9.57
N ASN A 74 5.10 -11.11 -10.09
CA ASN A 74 4.41 -12.41 -10.15
C ASN A 74 4.68 -13.28 -8.91
N VAL A 75 4.34 -12.79 -7.71
CA VAL A 75 4.72 -13.47 -6.44
C VAL A 75 3.96 -14.77 -6.19
N LYS A 76 2.68 -14.83 -6.53
CA LYS A 76 1.81 -15.97 -6.20
C LYS A 76 1.63 -16.95 -7.35
N ASN A 77 1.63 -16.46 -8.56
CA ASN A 77 1.44 -17.23 -9.79
C ASN A 77 2.28 -16.62 -10.93
N GLU A 78 2.12 -17.07 -12.16
CA GLU A 78 2.90 -16.59 -13.32
C GLU A 78 2.52 -15.16 -13.79
N TYR A 79 1.39 -14.63 -13.32
CA TYR A 79 0.87 -13.34 -13.79
C TYR A 79 1.47 -12.17 -13.00
N VAL A 80 2.09 -11.23 -13.72
CA VAL A 80 2.64 -10.01 -13.13
C VAL A 80 1.49 -9.08 -12.70
N GLU A 81 1.38 -8.85 -11.40
CA GLU A 81 0.27 -8.09 -10.80
C GLU A 81 0.10 -6.71 -11.44
N ALA A 82 1.20 -5.99 -11.64
CA ALA A 82 1.19 -4.66 -12.23
C ALA A 82 0.66 -4.66 -13.67
N GLU A 83 1.00 -5.65 -14.48
CA GLU A 83 0.56 -5.76 -15.87
C GLU A 83 -0.92 -6.10 -15.98
N VAL A 84 -1.40 -7.06 -15.18
CA VAL A 84 -2.82 -7.44 -15.13
C VAL A 84 -3.67 -6.22 -14.73
N MET A 85 -3.24 -5.48 -13.71
CA MET A 85 -3.95 -4.29 -13.23
C MET A 85 -3.92 -3.14 -14.26
N ASN A 86 -2.78 -2.94 -14.94
CA ASN A 86 -2.65 -1.94 -15.99
C ASN A 86 -3.58 -2.22 -17.17
N THR A 87 -3.64 -3.48 -17.62
CA THR A 87 -4.54 -3.90 -18.70
C THR A 87 -6.01 -3.58 -18.37
N TYR A 88 -6.42 -3.80 -17.13
CA TYR A 88 -7.76 -3.46 -16.67
C TYR A 88 -8.04 -1.96 -16.70
N ILE A 89 -7.09 -1.15 -16.23
CA ILE A 89 -7.22 0.31 -16.15
C ILE A 89 -7.27 0.91 -17.55
N ARG A 90 -6.33 0.53 -18.44
CA ARG A 90 -6.24 1.06 -19.80
C ARG A 90 -7.50 0.81 -20.66
N LYS A 91 -8.23 -0.29 -20.41
CA LYS A 91 -9.52 -0.55 -21.05
C LYS A 91 -10.64 0.40 -20.63
N ARG A 92 -10.44 1.24 -19.58
CA ARG A 92 -11.50 2.09 -18.98
C ARG A 92 -11.19 3.57 -18.98
N VAL A 93 -9.91 3.90 -18.91
CA VAL A 93 -9.46 5.28 -18.85
C VAL A 93 -7.98 5.35 -19.25
N GLU A 94 -7.63 6.39 -19.97
CA GLU A 94 -6.24 6.68 -20.28
C GLU A 94 -5.62 7.46 -19.13
N ILE A 95 -4.65 6.86 -18.47
CA ILE A 95 -3.88 7.44 -17.37
C ILE A 95 -2.39 7.32 -17.69
N PRO A 96 -1.59 8.39 -17.60
CA PRO A 96 -0.14 8.27 -17.64
C PRO A 96 0.33 7.26 -16.61
N THR A 97 0.93 6.15 -17.03
CA THR A 97 1.22 5.01 -16.15
C THR A 97 2.65 4.53 -16.27
N ILE A 98 3.28 4.28 -15.13
CA ILE A 98 4.59 3.63 -15.01
C ILE A 98 4.38 2.27 -14.34
N LEU A 99 4.99 1.20 -14.89
CA LEU A 99 4.94 -0.14 -14.31
C LEU A 99 6.25 -0.43 -13.57
N GLU A 100 6.09 -0.89 -12.34
CA GLU A 100 7.16 -1.48 -11.55
C GLU A 100 6.80 -2.97 -11.32
N THR A 101 7.54 -3.88 -11.95
CA THR A 101 7.19 -5.30 -12.10
C THR A 101 8.06 -6.26 -11.27
N HIS A 102 8.94 -5.74 -10.41
CA HIS A 102 9.90 -6.54 -9.66
C HIS A 102 9.57 -6.69 -8.18
N ALA A 103 8.75 -5.80 -7.63
CA ALA A 103 8.42 -5.79 -6.20
C ALA A 103 7.65 -7.04 -5.78
N ARG A 104 8.17 -7.75 -4.78
CA ARG A 104 7.62 -9.01 -4.26
C ARG A 104 6.85 -8.86 -2.94
N ASN A 105 6.90 -7.70 -2.32
CA ASN A 105 6.22 -7.40 -1.06
C ASN A 105 5.97 -5.89 -0.94
N THR A 106 5.21 -5.50 0.09
CA THR A 106 4.83 -4.11 0.28
C THR A 106 6.03 -3.18 0.48
N PHE A 107 7.09 -3.61 1.17
CA PHE A 107 8.29 -2.79 1.36
C PHE A 107 9.00 -2.53 0.02
N GLU A 108 9.12 -3.56 -0.81
CA GLU A 108 9.73 -3.45 -2.14
C GLU A 108 8.89 -2.59 -3.09
N ASN A 109 7.55 -2.64 -3.00
CA ASN A 109 6.69 -1.72 -3.78
C ASN A 109 7.10 -0.26 -3.55
N PHE A 110 7.35 0.15 -2.31
CA PHE A 110 7.80 1.51 -2.00
C PHE A 110 9.26 1.73 -2.40
N LYS A 111 10.15 0.82 -2.03
CA LYS A 111 11.59 0.92 -2.30
C LYS A 111 11.87 1.06 -3.80
N LEU A 112 11.28 0.20 -4.62
CA LEU A 112 11.52 0.19 -6.07
C LEU A 112 10.78 1.32 -6.81
N SER A 113 9.64 1.76 -6.29
CA SER A 113 8.92 2.90 -6.87
C SER A 113 9.58 4.25 -6.55
N LYS A 114 10.42 4.33 -5.50
CA LYS A 114 11.09 5.58 -5.10
C LYS A 114 11.88 6.22 -6.26
N LYS A 115 12.51 5.43 -7.12
CA LYS A 115 13.28 5.92 -8.27
C LYS A 115 12.46 6.73 -9.28
N TYR A 116 11.15 6.46 -9.37
CA TYR A 116 10.24 7.18 -10.26
C TYR A 116 9.64 8.43 -9.59
N ILE A 117 9.43 8.38 -8.26
CA ILE A 117 8.78 9.43 -7.48
C ILE A 117 9.80 10.48 -7.06
N GLN A 118 11.04 10.05 -6.73
CA GLN A 118 12.10 10.93 -6.22
C GLN A 118 11.64 11.76 -5.01
N GLU A 119 11.76 13.08 -5.07
CA GLU A 119 11.35 14.01 -4.01
C GLU A 119 9.91 14.57 -4.22
N GLN A 120 9.16 14.03 -5.20
CA GLN A 120 7.79 14.45 -5.47
C GLN A 120 6.80 13.83 -4.47
N ASP A 121 5.61 14.40 -4.41
CA ASP A 121 4.54 13.93 -3.57
C ASP A 121 3.78 12.72 -4.17
N VAL A 122 3.26 11.85 -3.31
CA VAL A 122 2.63 10.61 -3.74
C VAL A 122 1.36 10.27 -2.96
N LEU A 123 0.32 9.89 -3.69
CA LEU A 123 -0.92 9.34 -3.14
C LEU A 123 -0.85 7.80 -3.11
N ILE A 124 -0.81 7.21 -1.93
CA ILE A 124 -0.82 5.76 -1.75
C ILE A 124 -2.25 5.24 -1.91
N LEU A 125 -2.44 4.25 -2.79
CA LEU A 125 -3.73 3.62 -3.06
C LEU A 125 -3.78 2.21 -2.48
N ALA A 126 -4.64 1.98 -1.49
CA ALA A 126 -4.67 0.74 -0.71
C ALA A 126 -6.10 0.28 -0.37
N SER A 127 -6.26 -0.89 0.26
CA SER A 127 -7.48 -1.23 0.98
C SER A 127 -7.48 -0.61 2.38
N GLN A 128 -8.66 -0.39 2.96
CA GLN A 128 -8.82 0.20 4.30
C GLN A 128 -8.01 -0.55 5.36
N THR A 129 -8.06 -1.88 5.37
CA THR A 129 -7.31 -2.70 6.32
C THR A 129 -5.80 -2.48 6.19
N HIS A 130 -5.29 -2.35 4.96
CA HIS A 130 -3.87 -2.22 4.66
C HIS A 130 -3.33 -0.78 4.79
N ALA A 131 -4.19 0.23 4.68
CA ALA A 131 -3.80 1.64 4.57
C ALA A 131 -2.81 2.10 5.67
N LYS A 132 -3.06 1.76 6.94
CA LYS A 132 -2.17 2.15 8.05
C LYS A 132 -0.75 1.60 7.90
N ARG A 133 -0.61 0.31 7.57
CA ARG A 133 0.71 -0.31 7.38
C ARG A 133 1.40 0.22 6.11
N ALA A 134 0.64 0.41 5.04
CA ALA A 134 1.16 1.02 3.82
C ALA A 134 1.74 2.42 4.11
N CYS A 135 1.01 3.27 4.85
CA CYS A 135 1.50 4.59 5.23
C CYS A 135 2.69 4.55 6.19
N ALA A 136 2.73 3.59 7.13
CA ALA A 136 3.88 3.40 8.01
C ALA A 136 5.16 3.05 7.25
N ILE A 137 5.04 2.23 6.19
CA ILE A 137 6.16 1.90 5.30
C ILE A 137 6.48 3.10 4.39
N ALA A 138 5.47 3.76 3.79
CA ALA A 138 5.66 4.91 2.91
C ALA A 138 6.48 6.03 3.57
N LYS A 139 6.26 6.29 4.86
CA LYS A 139 7.02 7.27 5.65
C LYS A 139 8.53 7.05 5.62
N GLN A 140 8.99 5.82 5.38
CA GLN A 140 10.42 5.50 5.31
C GLN A 140 11.06 5.93 3.98
N PHE A 141 10.24 6.16 2.96
CA PHE A 141 10.69 6.42 1.59
C PHE A 141 10.31 7.81 1.05
N PHE A 142 9.21 8.38 1.53
CA PHE A 142 8.65 9.63 1.03
C PHE A 142 8.42 10.62 2.16
N SER A 143 8.88 11.84 1.97
CA SER A 143 8.67 12.96 2.88
C SER A 143 7.23 13.50 2.79
N ASP A 144 6.65 13.47 1.59
CA ASP A 144 5.33 14.02 1.30
C ASP A 144 4.43 12.97 0.64
N TYR A 145 3.50 12.44 1.42
CA TYR A 145 2.57 11.40 0.97
C TYR A 145 1.20 11.55 1.61
N GLY A 146 0.20 11.00 0.95
CA GLY A 146 -1.14 10.82 1.48
C GLY A 146 -1.67 9.43 1.18
N CYS A 147 -2.89 9.12 1.63
CA CYS A 147 -3.48 7.83 1.38
C CYS A 147 -4.96 7.94 0.97
N ALA A 148 -5.35 7.16 -0.03
CA ALA A 148 -6.74 6.89 -0.36
C ALA A 148 -6.98 5.38 -0.28
N TRP A 149 -8.18 5.00 0.14
CA TRP A 149 -8.54 3.58 0.29
C TRP A 149 -10.00 3.32 -0.06
N PHE A 150 -10.27 2.08 -0.43
CA PHE A 150 -11.63 1.55 -0.52
C PHE A 150 -11.96 0.72 0.71
N LYS A 151 -13.27 0.63 1.04
CA LYS A 151 -13.75 -0.16 2.18
C LYS A 151 -13.51 -1.65 1.95
N ASP A 152 -12.79 -2.28 2.88
CA ASP A 152 -12.48 -3.71 2.87
C ASP A 152 -12.39 -4.24 4.28
N LEU A 153 -13.49 -4.83 4.76
CA LEU A 153 -13.63 -5.36 6.11
C LEU A 153 -13.86 -6.89 6.09
N LYS A 154 -13.43 -7.58 5.02
CA LYS A 154 -13.55 -9.05 4.97
C LYS A 154 -12.72 -9.68 6.08
N PRO A 155 -13.28 -10.60 6.91
CA PRO A 155 -12.58 -11.19 8.04
C PRO A 155 -11.20 -11.75 7.69
N LYS A 156 -11.08 -12.46 6.57
CA LYS A 156 -9.79 -13.00 6.08
C LYS A 156 -8.73 -11.91 5.82
N HIS A 157 -9.14 -10.72 5.38
CA HIS A 157 -8.23 -9.60 5.12
C HIS A 157 -7.80 -8.93 6.42
N ILE A 158 -8.71 -8.87 7.40
CA ILE A 158 -8.42 -8.35 8.75
C ILE A 158 -7.39 -9.25 9.45
N ILE A 159 -7.63 -10.56 9.47
CA ILE A 159 -6.72 -11.54 10.09
C ILE A 159 -5.33 -11.47 9.43
N ARG A 160 -5.29 -11.50 8.09
CA ARG A 160 -4.03 -11.36 7.35
C ARG A 160 -3.29 -10.07 7.70
N GLU A 161 -4.02 -8.97 7.84
CA GLU A 161 -3.40 -7.67 8.15
C GLU A 161 -2.89 -7.62 9.59
N ILE A 162 -3.56 -8.25 10.56
CA ILE A 162 -3.05 -8.38 11.92
C ILE A 162 -1.70 -9.11 11.93
N VAL A 163 -1.63 -10.27 11.28
CA VAL A 163 -0.38 -11.03 11.15
C VAL A 163 0.71 -10.20 10.46
N SER A 164 0.37 -9.50 9.37
CA SER A 164 1.30 -8.65 8.63
C SER A 164 1.81 -7.47 9.47
N ARG A 165 1.00 -6.91 10.38
CA ARG A 165 1.42 -5.84 11.29
C ARG A 165 2.37 -6.35 12.38
N ILE A 166 2.10 -7.53 12.93
CA ILE A 166 3.00 -8.16 13.91
C ILE A 166 4.37 -8.42 13.26
N LEU A 167 4.37 -8.99 12.05
CA LEU A 167 5.60 -9.24 11.30
C LEU A 167 6.36 -7.93 10.97
N TYR A 168 5.63 -6.88 10.59
CA TYR A 168 6.21 -5.56 10.34
C TYR A 168 6.89 -5.01 11.59
N ILE A 169 6.24 -5.04 12.76
CA ILE A 169 6.84 -4.61 14.03
C ILE A 169 8.11 -5.39 14.33
N LYS A 170 8.07 -6.73 14.20
CA LYS A 170 9.24 -7.59 14.39
C LYS A 170 10.41 -7.18 13.50
N ILE A 171 10.15 -6.98 12.21
CA ILE A 171 11.19 -6.57 11.24
C ILE A 171 11.77 -5.20 11.61
N GLU A 172 10.95 -4.21 11.95
CA GLU A 172 11.41 -2.88 12.32
C GLU A 172 12.24 -2.88 13.62
N ILE A 173 11.90 -3.74 14.58
CA ILE A 173 12.71 -3.93 15.79
C ILE A 173 14.07 -4.56 15.43
N LEU A 174 14.08 -5.62 14.60
CA LEU A 174 15.32 -6.28 14.19
C LEU A 174 16.26 -5.35 13.42
N LYS A 175 15.72 -4.50 12.53
CA LYS A 175 16.49 -3.46 11.85
C LYS A 175 17.16 -2.50 12.82
N LYS A 176 16.45 -2.05 13.87
CA LYS A 176 17.02 -1.16 14.90
C LYS A 176 18.10 -1.82 15.75
N LEU A 177 18.03 -3.13 15.91
CA LEU A 177 19.03 -3.92 16.61
C LEU A 177 20.21 -4.32 15.72
N GLY A 178 20.24 -3.91 14.44
CA GLY A 178 21.28 -4.30 13.49
C GLY A 178 21.27 -5.80 13.15
N ARG A 179 20.12 -6.47 13.31
CA ARG A 179 19.97 -7.93 13.10
C ARG A 179 19.13 -8.27 11.85
N TYR A 180 18.96 -7.33 10.92
CA TYR A 180 18.16 -7.51 9.69
C TYR A 180 18.86 -6.81 8.50
#